data_1bb2c6a2799f2c5d484b9ed3dcbfccb6
#
_entry.id   1bb2c6a2799f2c5d484b9ed3dcbfccb6
#
_cell.length_a   1.000
_cell.length_b   1.000
_cell.length_c   1.000
_cell.angle_alpha   90.00
_cell.angle_beta   90.00
_cell.angle_gamma   90.00
#
_symmetry.space_group_name_H-M   'P 1'
#
loop_
_entity.id
_entity.type
_entity.pdbx_description
1 polymer ?
#
loop_
_entity_poly.entity_id
_entity_poly.type
_entity_poly.pdbx_seq_one_letter_code
_entity_poly.pdbx_strand_id
1 'polypeptide(L)'
;MTTENTEIAPKTKPRTLKGLLSEENVKNQFALALPKHLSADRFARVAITALTRTPKLQDCTPESFMRCLLDLSALGIEPDGRRAHLIPYGKECTLILDYKGIAELVMRSGTVTSIHADKVCEQDQFVVNRGKIEQHVVDYKAPRGNAYAFYVIVTFKDGSEKCEVMTRDEVEGIRKRSRAGQSGPWISDFDEMAKKTVFRRASKWLPLSPEIQEAIRTDEDREFAQARNVTPTVRAEAINPFAPMLPAIQMEPAQEGGEA
;
A
#
# COMPACT_ATOMS: atom_id res chain seq x y z
N MET A 1 -58.56 -15.92 -22.78
CA MET A 1 -58.03 -15.85 -21.39
C MET A 1 -56.60 -16.35 -21.45
N THR A 2 -55.68 -15.41 -21.56
CA THR A 2 -54.25 -15.70 -21.71
C THR A 2 -53.63 -15.41 -20.29
N THR A 3 -53.20 -16.46 -19.63
CA THR A 3 -52.51 -16.36 -18.36
C THR A 3 -51.08 -16.01 -18.59
N GLU A 4 -50.67 -14.76 -18.26
CA GLU A 4 -49.29 -14.34 -18.19
C GLU A 4 -48.60 -15.06 -17.00
N ASN A 5 -47.64 -15.88 -17.38
CA ASN A 5 -46.77 -16.58 -16.42
C ASN A 5 -45.62 -15.63 -16.09
N THR A 6 -45.76 -14.86 -15.00
CA THR A 6 -44.66 -13.98 -14.50
C THR A 6 -43.63 -14.86 -13.81
N GLU A 7 -42.59 -15.20 -14.55
CA GLU A 7 -41.40 -15.90 -14.06
C GLU A 7 -40.68 -15.01 -13.06
N ILE A 8 -40.83 -15.31 -11.76
CA ILE A 8 -40.15 -14.62 -10.65
C ILE A 8 -38.68 -15.01 -10.71
N ALA A 9 -37.82 -14.07 -11.13
CA ALA A 9 -36.37 -14.24 -11.09
C ALA A 9 -35.92 -14.65 -9.69
N PRO A 10 -35.05 -15.66 -9.53
CA PRO A 10 -34.63 -16.14 -8.24
C PRO A 10 -33.88 -15.03 -7.48
N LYS A 11 -34.36 -14.64 -6.30
CA LYS A 11 -33.67 -13.75 -5.37
C LYS A 11 -32.33 -14.40 -4.99
N THR A 12 -31.25 -13.98 -5.64
CA THR A 12 -29.88 -14.39 -5.28
C THR A 12 -29.63 -13.99 -3.83
N LYS A 13 -29.38 -14.95 -2.96
CA LYS A 13 -28.95 -14.71 -1.58
C LYS A 13 -27.72 -13.81 -1.60
N PRO A 14 -27.59 -12.82 -0.69
CA PRO A 14 -26.42 -11.97 -0.64
C PRO A 14 -25.16 -12.86 -0.51
N ARG A 15 -24.25 -12.74 -1.47
CA ARG A 15 -23.00 -13.51 -1.48
C ARG A 15 -22.11 -13.02 -0.35
N THR A 16 -21.78 -13.92 0.59
CA THR A 16 -20.82 -13.61 1.64
C THR A 16 -19.41 -13.55 1.05
N LEU A 17 -18.53 -12.71 1.60
CA LEU A 17 -17.12 -12.63 1.15
C LEU A 17 -16.44 -14.01 1.22
N LYS A 18 -16.74 -14.80 2.23
CA LYS A 18 -16.24 -16.17 2.35
C LYS A 18 -16.76 -17.09 1.23
N GLY A 19 -18.01 -16.93 0.84
CA GLY A 19 -18.60 -17.67 -0.29
C GLY A 19 -17.92 -17.32 -1.61
N LEU A 20 -17.68 -16.02 -1.85
CA LEU A 20 -16.97 -15.55 -3.05
C LEU A 20 -15.58 -16.17 -3.18
N LEU A 21 -14.80 -16.22 -2.09
CA LEU A 21 -13.45 -16.82 -2.09
C LEU A 21 -13.44 -18.33 -2.35
N SER A 22 -14.58 -18.99 -2.21
CA SER A 22 -14.74 -20.43 -2.48
C SER A 22 -15.12 -20.71 -3.94
N GLU A 23 -15.52 -19.68 -4.71
CA GLU A 23 -15.90 -19.81 -6.11
C GLU A 23 -14.68 -20.09 -6.99
N GLU A 24 -14.80 -21.07 -7.88
CA GLU A 24 -13.71 -21.47 -8.79
C GLU A 24 -13.29 -20.35 -9.73
N ASN A 25 -14.26 -19.54 -10.19
CA ASN A 25 -13.97 -18.39 -11.04
C ASN A 25 -13.08 -17.34 -10.34
N VAL A 26 -13.30 -17.09 -9.05
CA VAL A 26 -12.48 -16.17 -8.25
C VAL A 26 -11.07 -16.72 -8.03
N LYS A 27 -10.95 -18.02 -7.75
CA LYS A 27 -9.64 -18.68 -7.64
C LYS A 27 -8.87 -18.64 -8.95
N ASN A 28 -9.54 -18.83 -10.09
CA ASN A 28 -8.91 -18.70 -11.40
C ASN A 28 -8.37 -17.30 -11.67
N GLN A 29 -9.07 -16.25 -11.24
CA GLN A 29 -8.55 -14.88 -11.34
C GLN A 29 -7.28 -14.69 -10.51
N PHE A 30 -7.24 -15.23 -9.28
CA PHE A 30 -6.02 -15.22 -8.49
C PHE A 30 -4.90 -16.01 -9.16
N ALA A 31 -5.21 -17.18 -9.73
CA ALA A 31 -4.20 -18.01 -10.41
C ALA A 31 -3.53 -17.31 -11.59
N LEU A 32 -4.28 -16.44 -12.31
CA LEU A 32 -3.74 -15.65 -13.42
C LEU A 32 -2.77 -14.55 -12.96
N ALA A 33 -2.98 -14.01 -11.75
CA ALA A 33 -2.17 -12.92 -11.21
C ALA A 33 -1.01 -13.40 -10.32
N LEU A 34 -1.17 -14.55 -9.66
CA LEU A 34 -0.19 -15.09 -8.72
C LEU A 34 1.10 -15.55 -9.41
N PRO A 35 2.27 -15.28 -8.79
CA PRO A 35 3.52 -15.92 -9.21
C PRO A 35 3.44 -17.45 -9.12
N LYS A 36 4.17 -18.14 -10.00
CA LYS A 36 4.14 -19.63 -10.14
C LYS A 36 4.40 -20.42 -8.84
N HIS A 37 5.07 -19.82 -7.87
CA HIS A 37 5.39 -20.47 -6.59
C HIS A 37 4.26 -20.42 -5.56
N LEU A 38 3.19 -19.68 -5.83
CA LEU A 38 2.01 -19.56 -4.97
C LEU A 38 0.79 -20.22 -5.63
N SER A 39 0.02 -20.99 -4.84
CA SER A 39 -1.22 -21.58 -5.34
C SER A 39 -2.44 -20.72 -4.96
N ALA A 40 -3.39 -20.60 -5.89
CA ALA A 40 -4.63 -19.85 -5.68
C ALA A 40 -5.47 -20.42 -4.51
N ASP A 41 -5.48 -21.75 -4.35
CA ASP A 41 -6.17 -22.40 -3.23
C ASP A 41 -5.59 -22.02 -1.88
N ARG A 42 -4.27 -21.97 -1.76
CA ARG A 42 -3.59 -21.54 -0.54
C ARG A 42 -3.89 -20.06 -0.28
N PHE A 43 -3.76 -19.22 -1.30
CA PHE A 43 -4.04 -17.78 -1.21
C PHE A 43 -5.47 -17.52 -0.73
N ALA A 44 -6.47 -18.17 -1.33
CA ALA A 44 -7.87 -18.07 -0.92
C ALA A 44 -8.08 -18.52 0.54
N ARG A 45 -7.44 -19.60 0.98
CA ARG A 45 -7.51 -20.06 2.39
C ARG A 45 -6.91 -19.04 3.36
N VAL A 46 -5.78 -18.43 3.02
CA VAL A 46 -5.18 -17.38 3.84
C VAL A 46 -6.09 -16.16 3.92
N ALA A 47 -6.73 -15.76 2.81
CA ALA A 47 -7.73 -14.69 2.78
C ALA A 47 -8.96 -15.00 3.64
N ILE A 48 -9.46 -16.25 3.61
CA ILE A 48 -10.55 -16.70 4.51
C ILE A 48 -10.11 -16.63 5.98
N THR A 49 -8.84 -16.99 6.27
CA THR A 49 -8.28 -16.88 7.61
C THR A 49 -8.22 -15.43 8.08
N ALA A 50 -7.86 -14.48 7.19
CA ALA A 50 -7.87 -13.05 7.48
C ALA A 50 -9.29 -12.55 7.83
N LEU A 51 -10.32 -12.99 7.08
CA LEU A 51 -11.74 -12.71 7.40
C LEU A 51 -12.15 -13.25 8.78
N THR A 52 -11.62 -14.39 9.16
CA THR A 52 -11.93 -15.00 10.47
C THR A 52 -11.24 -14.25 11.61
N ARG A 53 -10.01 -13.82 11.41
CA ARG A 53 -9.23 -13.05 12.41
C ARG A 53 -9.74 -11.62 12.58
N THR A 54 -10.29 -11.04 11.53
CA THR A 54 -10.80 -9.67 11.51
C THR A 54 -12.27 -9.66 11.06
N PRO A 55 -13.23 -9.97 11.94
CA PRO A 55 -14.65 -10.12 11.58
C PRO A 55 -15.25 -8.89 10.89
N LYS A 56 -14.81 -7.68 11.27
CA LYS A 56 -15.23 -6.41 10.63
C LYS A 56 -14.94 -6.32 9.12
N LEU A 57 -14.07 -7.17 8.58
CA LEU A 57 -13.87 -7.24 7.13
C LEU A 57 -15.10 -7.75 6.39
N GLN A 58 -15.99 -8.51 7.07
CA GLN A 58 -17.24 -9.00 6.48
C GLN A 58 -18.23 -7.86 6.19
N ASP A 59 -18.07 -6.71 6.84
CA ASP A 59 -18.91 -5.52 6.64
C ASP A 59 -18.43 -4.66 5.46
N CYS A 60 -17.26 -4.98 4.90
CA CYS A 60 -16.70 -4.28 3.73
C CYS A 60 -17.44 -4.68 2.45
N THR A 61 -17.41 -3.77 1.47
CA THR A 61 -17.95 -4.07 0.13
C THR A 61 -17.14 -5.18 -0.53
N PRO A 62 -17.80 -6.11 -1.25
CA PRO A 62 -17.11 -7.17 -1.99
C PRO A 62 -16.05 -6.62 -2.95
N GLU A 63 -16.35 -5.50 -3.61
CA GLU A 63 -15.48 -4.85 -4.59
C GLU A 63 -14.18 -4.37 -3.95
N SER A 64 -14.26 -3.68 -2.79
CA SER A 64 -13.06 -3.17 -2.09
C SER A 64 -12.20 -4.31 -1.56
N PHE A 65 -12.83 -5.36 -1.04
CA PHE A 65 -12.15 -6.54 -0.54
C PHE A 65 -11.45 -7.32 -1.67
N MET A 66 -12.15 -7.57 -2.78
CA MET A 66 -11.58 -8.27 -3.94
C MET A 66 -10.45 -7.48 -4.60
N ARG A 67 -10.58 -6.15 -4.71
CA ARG A 67 -9.50 -5.28 -5.20
C ARG A 67 -8.22 -5.47 -4.38
N CYS A 68 -8.31 -5.41 -3.05
CA CYS A 68 -7.15 -5.64 -2.18
C CYS A 68 -6.52 -7.03 -2.38
N LEU A 69 -7.33 -8.07 -2.61
CA LEU A 69 -6.82 -9.41 -2.86
C LEU A 69 -6.18 -9.56 -4.24
N LEU A 70 -6.71 -8.90 -5.26
CA LEU A 70 -6.10 -8.88 -6.60
C LEU A 70 -4.76 -8.14 -6.58
N ASP A 71 -4.68 -6.99 -5.90
CA ASP A 71 -3.41 -6.27 -5.69
C ASP A 71 -2.38 -7.17 -5.00
N LEU A 72 -2.78 -7.87 -3.93
CA LEU A 72 -1.91 -8.82 -3.23
C LEU A 72 -1.49 -10.01 -4.09
N SER A 73 -2.39 -10.52 -4.92
CA SER A 73 -2.08 -11.64 -5.83
C SER A 73 -1.05 -11.23 -6.88
N ALA A 74 -1.17 -10.02 -7.44
CA ALA A 74 -0.19 -9.47 -8.38
C ALA A 74 1.18 -9.24 -7.73
N LEU A 75 1.21 -8.78 -6.47
CA LEU A 75 2.45 -8.66 -5.70
C LEU A 75 3.01 -10.01 -5.24
N GLY A 76 2.22 -11.07 -5.28
CA GLY A 76 2.59 -12.39 -4.76
C GLY A 76 2.83 -12.38 -3.25
N ILE A 77 2.01 -11.63 -2.50
CA ILE A 77 2.04 -11.56 -1.03
C ILE A 77 0.70 -12.02 -0.48
N GLU A 78 0.75 -12.90 0.50
CA GLU A 78 -0.44 -13.41 1.19
C GLU A 78 -0.91 -12.44 2.29
N PRO A 79 -2.23 -12.27 2.49
CA PRO A 79 -2.77 -11.45 3.59
C PRO A 79 -2.67 -12.21 4.94
N ASP A 80 -1.45 -12.52 5.36
CA ASP A 80 -1.16 -13.34 6.54
C ASP A 80 -1.20 -12.56 7.87
N GLY A 81 -1.36 -11.24 7.81
CA GLY A 81 -1.33 -10.36 8.96
C GLY A 81 0.08 -10.11 9.51
N ARG A 82 1.13 -10.43 8.74
CA ARG A 82 2.54 -10.16 9.05
C ARG A 82 3.24 -9.37 7.95
N ARG A 83 3.02 -9.75 6.69
CA ARG A 83 3.58 -9.11 5.49
C ARG A 83 2.58 -8.12 4.89
N ALA A 84 1.31 -8.46 4.97
CA ALA A 84 0.22 -7.60 4.53
C ALA A 84 -0.98 -7.72 5.46
N HIS A 85 -1.65 -6.61 5.67
CA HIS A 85 -2.83 -6.49 6.51
C HIS A 85 -4.00 -6.01 5.68
N LEU A 86 -5.15 -6.64 5.86
CA LEU A 86 -6.45 -6.16 5.37
C LEU A 86 -7.15 -5.45 6.53
N ILE A 87 -7.38 -4.15 6.40
CA ILE A 87 -7.95 -3.32 7.47
C ILE A 87 -9.28 -2.72 7.00
N PRO A 88 -10.37 -2.94 7.75
CA PRO A 88 -11.65 -2.31 7.44
C PRO A 88 -11.68 -0.85 7.92
N TYR A 89 -11.96 0.07 7.00
CA TYR A 89 -12.28 1.46 7.28
C TYR A 89 -13.74 1.74 6.89
N GLY A 90 -14.64 1.62 7.84
CA GLY A 90 -16.09 1.65 7.55
C GLY A 90 -16.48 0.47 6.67
N LYS A 91 -16.96 0.74 5.46
CA LYS A 91 -17.33 -0.27 4.45
C LYS A 91 -16.24 -0.56 3.43
N GLU A 92 -15.08 0.09 3.53
CA GLU A 92 -13.96 -0.09 2.60
C GLU A 92 -12.89 -0.98 3.22
N CYS A 93 -12.49 -2.03 2.49
CA CYS A 93 -11.31 -2.80 2.79
C CYS A 93 -10.07 -2.08 2.25
N THR A 94 -9.04 -1.99 3.08
CA THR A 94 -7.79 -1.32 2.73
C THR A 94 -6.62 -2.28 2.93
N LEU A 95 -5.79 -2.41 1.90
CA LEU A 95 -4.52 -3.12 1.97
C LEU A 95 -3.46 -2.23 2.60
N ILE A 96 -2.73 -2.76 3.59
CA ILE A 96 -1.53 -2.16 4.18
C ILE A 96 -0.39 -3.17 4.10
N LEU A 97 0.71 -2.78 3.44
CA LEU A 97 1.93 -3.59 3.41
C LEU A 97 2.76 -3.31 4.67
N ASP A 98 3.10 -4.37 5.39
CA ASP A 98 4.09 -4.25 6.45
C ASP A 98 5.51 -4.13 5.86
N TYR A 99 6.46 -3.54 6.61
CA TYR A 99 7.85 -3.43 6.16
C TYR A 99 8.47 -4.79 5.82
N LYS A 100 8.00 -5.88 6.44
CA LYS A 100 8.44 -7.24 6.12
C LYS A 100 7.97 -7.68 4.73
N GLY A 101 6.75 -7.26 4.33
CA GLY A 101 6.26 -7.48 2.97
C GLY A 101 7.06 -6.70 1.96
N ILE A 102 7.35 -5.42 2.25
CA ILE A 102 8.20 -4.59 1.38
C ILE A 102 9.60 -5.18 1.28
N ALA A 103 10.21 -5.61 2.39
CA ALA A 103 11.54 -6.23 2.38
C ALA A 103 11.56 -7.52 1.56
N GLU A 104 10.53 -8.36 1.65
CA GLU A 104 10.40 -9.57 0.83
C GLU A 104 10.32 -9.22 -0.67
N LEU A 105 9.53 -8.21 -1.05
CA LEU A 105 9.44 -7.75 -2.43
C LEU A 105 10.78 -7.24 -2.94
N VAL A 106 11.49 -6.44 -2.13
CA VAL A 106 12.82 -5.93 -2.45
C VAL A 106 13.82 -7.09 -2.65
N MET A 107 13.86 -8.05 -1.74
CA MET A 107 14.73 -9.23 -1.85
C MET A 107 14.38 -10.11 -3.06
N ARG A 108 13.07 -10.25 -3.35
CA ARG A 108 12.59 -11.04 -4.50
C ARG A 108 12.93 -10.40 -5.85
N SER A 109 13.17 -9.08 -5.90
CA SER A 109 13.62 -8.41 -7.14
C SER A 109 14.93 -9.02 -7.67
N GLY A 110 15.67 -9.69 -6.80
CA GLY A 110 16.92 -10.35 -7.13
C GLY A 110 18.10 -9.38 -7.35
N THR A 111 17.92 -8.09 -7.12
CA THR A 111 18.97 -7.07 -7.21
C THR A 111 19.66 -6.80 -5.86
N VAL A 112 18.95 -7.07 -4.76
CA VAL A 112 19.41 -6.85 -3.39
C VAL A 112 19.84 -8.17 -2.75
N THR A 113 20.96 -8.15 -2.02
CA THR A 113 21.50 -9.29 -1.28
C THR A 113 21.23 -9.22 0.22
N SER A 114 21.21 -8.01 0.78
CA SER A 114 20.92 -7.83 2.20
C SER A 114 20.26 -6.48 2.50
N ILE A 115 19.50 -6.47 3.60
CA ILE A 115 18.91 -5.27 4.20
C ILE A 115 19.27 -5.33 5.68
N HIS A 116 19.99 -4.31 6.15
CA HIS A 116 20.37 -4.15 7.55
C HIS A 116 19.84 -2.83 8.08
N ALA A 117 19.09 -2.85 9.17
CA ALA A 117 18.60 -1.64 9.82
C ALA A 117 18.93 -1.67 11.32
N ASP A 118 19.46 -0.58 11.83
CA ASP A 118 19.77 -0.47 13.26
C ASP A 118 19.59 0.97 13.76
N LYS A 119 19.71 1.14 15.08
CA LYS A 119 19.72 2.41 15.78
C LYS A 119 21.14 2.84 16.15
N VAL A 120 21.36 4.12 16.23
CA VAL A 120 22.61 4.72 16.70
C VAL A 120 22.33 5.40 18.04
N CYS A 121 23.10 5.06 19.06
CA CYS A 121 22.97 5.60 20.40
C CYS A 121 24.11 6.58 20.73
N GLU A 122 23.92 7.36 21.80
CA GLU A 122 24.81 8.46 22.19
C GLU A 122 26.29 8.05 22.42
N GLN A 123 26.53 6.81 22.86
CA GLN A 123 27.85 6.29 23.12
C GLN A 123 28.45 5.49 21.97
N ASP A 124 27.70 5.31 20.89
CA ASP A 124 28.20 4.59 19.71
C ASP A 124 29.15 5.50 18.89
N GLN A 125 30.18 4.89 18.30
CA GLN A 125 30.99 5.59 17.31
C GLN A 125 30.33 5.47 15.95
N PHE A 126 29.80 6.57 15.44
CA PHE A 126 29.06 6.59 14.19
C PHE A 126 29.54 7.68 13.26
N VAL A 127 30.00 7.28 12.06
CA VAL A 127 30.55 8.20 11.06
C VAL A 127 29.84 7.99 9.73
N VAL A 128 29.28 9.07 9.20
CA VAL A 128 28.61 9.09 7.90
C VAL A 128 29.29 10.13 7.02
N ASN A 129 29.68 9.75 5.82
CA ASN A 129 30.29 10.63 4.83
C ASN A 129 29.62 10.44 3.49
N ARG A 130 29.09 11.54 2.89
CA ARG A 130 28.42 11.55 1.57
C ARG A 130 27.36 10.46 1.40
N GLY A 131 26.56 10.23 2.45
CA GLY A 131 25.49 9.23 2.42
C GLY A 131 25.96 7.77 2.53
N LYS A 132 27.22 7.54 2.89
CA LYS A 132 27.78 6.23 3.21
C LYS A 132 28.12 6.16 4.69
N ILE A 133 27.73 5.08 5.35
CA ILE A 133 28.17 4.78 6.71
C ILE A 133 29.57 4.21 6.62
N GLU A 134 30.57 4.95 7.11
CA GLU A 134 31.97 4.53 7.14
C GLU A 134 32.24 3.68 8.38
N GLN A 135 31.58 3.98 9.48
CA GLN A 135 31.80 3.31 10.76
C GLN A 135 30.54 3.32 11.62
N HIS A 136 30.23 2.19 12.22
CA HIS A 136 29.33 2.06 13.36
C HIS A 136 29.89 1.01 14.31
N VAL A 137 30.48 1.46 15.44
CA VAL A 137 31.06 0.59 16.46
C VAL A 137 30.23 0.69 17.71
N VAL A 138 29.77 -0.47 18.20
CA VAL A 138 28.91 -0.61 19.35
C VAL A 138 29.64 -1.42 20.42
N ASP A 139 29.79 -0.86 21.63
CA ASP A 139 30.17 -1.63 22.79
C ASP A 139 28.94 -2.21 23.50
N TYR A 140 28.66 -3.48 23.26
CA TYR A 140 27.53 -4.18 23.89
C TYR A 140 27.71 -4.44 25.38
N LYS A 141 28.91 -4.16 25.96
CA LYS A 141 29.18 -4.34 27.40
C LYS A 141 28.89 -3.08 28.22
N ALA A 142 28.83 -1.92 27.55
CA ALA A 142 28.58 -0.63 28.18
C ALA A 142 27.13 -0.15 27.89
N PRO A 143 26.57 0.72 28.74
CA PRO A 143 25.33 1.41 28.45
C PRO A 143 25.50 2.28 27.20
N ARG A 144 24.62 2.10 26.19
CA ARG A 144 24.69 2.83 24.91
C ARG A 144 24.08 4.25 24.97
N GLY A 145 23.28 4.57 25.98
CA GLY A 145 22.52 5.82 26.05
C GLY A 145 21.27 5.78 25.20
N ASN A 146 20.69 6.97 24.91
CA ASN A 146 19.48 7.10 24.10
C ASN A 146 19.80 6.96 22.59
N ALA A 147 18.86 6.39 21.85
CA ALA A 147 18.95 6.38 20.41
C ALA A 147 18.69 7.80 19.86
N TYR A 148 19.60 8.35 19.05
CA TYR A 148 19.49 9.66 18.41
C TYR A 148 19.32 9.59 16.89
N ALA A 149 19.68 8.47 16.27
CA ALA A 149 19.50 8.24 14.85
C ALA A 149 19.15 6.78 14.54
N PHE A 150 18.62 6.55 13.36
CA PHE A 150 18.27 5.24 12.82
C PHE A 150 18.72 5.19 11.38
N TYR A 151 19.17 4.03 10.92
CA TYR A 151 19.64 3.88 9.55
C TYR A 151 19.23 2.54 8.95
N VAL A 152 19.33 2.48 7.64
CA VAL A 152 19.26 1.23 6.88
C VAL A 152 20.37 1.22 5.84
N ILE A 153 20.97 0.06 5.64
CA ILE A 153 21.89 -0.25 4.54
C ILE A 153 21.23 -1.31 3.68
N VAL A 154 21.15 -1.04 2.39
CA VAL A 154 20.72 -2.01 1.38
C VAL A 154 21.93 -2.32 0.50
N THR A 155 22.36 -3.58 0.50
CA THR A 155 23.49 -4.06 -0.28
C THR A 155 22.98 -4.73 -1.55
N PHE A 156 23.51 -4.33 -2.70
CA PHE A 156 23.15 -4.88 -3.99
C PHE A 156 24.09 -6.04 -4.38
N LYS A 157 23.71 -6.80 -5.42
CA LYS A 157 24.50 -7.92 -5.92
C LYS A 157 25.87 -7.53 -6.49
N ASP A 158 26.02 -6.31 -7.00
CA ASP A 158 27.27 -5.75 -7.47
C ASP A 158 28.21 -5.28 -6.34
N GLY A 159 27.79 -5.47 -5.09
CA GLY A 159 28.52 -5.01 -3.90
C GLY A 159 28.33 -3.54 -3.57
N SER A 160 27.59 -2.78 -4.37
CA SER A 160 27.25 -1.41 -4.04
C SER A 160 26.26 -1.34 -2.88
N GLU A 161 26.27 -0.23 -2.16
CA GLU A 161 25.40 0.00 -1.00
C GLU A 161 24.62 1.29 -1.14
N LYS A 162 23.36 1.23 -0.77
CA LYS A 162 22.50 2.39 -0.53
C LYS A 162 22.22 2.52 0.95
N CYS A 163 22.57 3.66 1.50
CA CYS A 163 22.33 3.97 2.91
C CYS A 163 21.32 5.10 3.03
N GLU A 164 20.45 4.99 4.02
CA GLU A 164 19.53 6.06 4.45
C GLU A 164 19.65 6.20 5.96
N VAL A 165 19.79 7.46 6.44
CA VAL A 165 19.89 7.78 7.87
C VAL A 165 18.80 8.81 8.20
N MET A 166 18.14 8.63 9.33
CA MET A 166 17.18 9.58 9.86
C MET A 166 17.52 9.87 11.33
N THR A 167 17.48 11.12 11.70
CA THR A 167 17.57 11.52 13.11
C THR A 167 16.29 11.14 13.85
N ARG A 168 16.38 11.05 15.18
CA ARG A 168 15.21 10.84 16.02
C ARG A 168 14.14 11.90 15.78
N ASP A 169 14.54 13.16 15.62
CA ASP A 169 13.62 14.27 15.41
C ASP A 169 12.87 14.15 14.07
N GLU A 170 13.53 13.70 13.00
CA GLU A 170 12.88 13.40 11.72
C GLU A 170 11.85 12.28 11.86
N VAL A 171 12.18 11.20 12.58
CA VAL A 171 11.28 10.09 12.87
C VAL A 171 10.09 10.54 13.71
N GLU A 172 10.32 11.35 14.76
CA GLU A 172 9.25 11.94 15.57
C GLU A 172 8.35 12.86 14.75
N GLY A 173 8.89 13.59 13.78
CA GLY A 173 8.12 14.39 12.83
C GLY A 173 7.18 13.53 11.99
N ILE A 174 7.60 12.33 11.60
CA ILE A 174 6.76 11.36 10.89
C ILE A 174 5.72 10.75 11.82
N ARG A 175 6.12 10.33 13.04
CA ARG A 175 5.22 9.81 14.05
C ARG A 175 4.06 10.76 14.34
N LYS A 176 4.32 12.06 14.50
CA LYS A 176 3.29 13.09 14.76
C LYS A 176 2.24 13.18 13.65
N ARG A 177 2.59 12.84 12.41
CA ARG A 177 1.69 12.84 11.25
C ARG A 177 0.98 11.50 11.03
N SER A 178 1.46 10.41 11.65
CA SER A 178 0.86 9.09 11.54
C SER A 178 -0.45 9.03 12.31
N ARG A 179 -1.47 8.37 11.75
CA ARG A 179 -2.78 8.13 12.39
C ARG A 179 -2.66 7.43 13.74
N ALA A 180 -1.70 6.53 13.89
CA ALA A 180 -1.43 5.76 15.10
C ALA A 180 -0.28 6.34 15.94
N GLY A 181 0.18 7.55 15.66
CA GLY A 181 1.37 8.14 16.29
C GLY A 181 1.32 8.25 17.81
N GLN A 182 0.13 8.25 18.42
CA GLN A 182 -0.08 8.33 19.85
C GLN A 182 -0.51 7.00 20.48
N SER A 183 -0.46 5.88 19.76
CA SER A 183 -0.92 4.57 20.21
C SER A 183 -0.13 3.43 19.59
N GLY A 184 -0.37 2.21 20.11
CA GLY A 184 0.21 0.98 19.55
C GLY A 184 1.74 0.97 19.49
N PRO A 185 2.32 0.43 18.41
CA PRO A 185 3.78 0.20 18.32
C PRO A 185 4.64 1.46 18.41
N TRP A 186 4.11 2.64 18.08
CA TRP A 186 4.82 3.90 18.28
C TRP A 186 5.10 4.22 19.75
N ILE A 187 4.33 3.62 20.67
CA ILE A 187 4.53 3.78 22.12
C ILE A 187 5.31 2.60 22.71
N SER A 188 4.94 1.37 22.32
CA SER A 188 5.56 0.16 22.90
C SER A 188 6.91 -0.20 22.29
N ASP A 189 7.12 0.12 20.99
CA ASP A 189 8.25 -0.37 20.20
C ASP A 189 8.80 0.72 19.26
N PHE A 190 9.09 1.91 19.82
CA PHE A 190 9.51 3.07 19.06
C PHE A 190 10.69 2.79 18.12
N ASP A 191 11.71 2.10 18.61
CA ASP A 191 12.93 1.81 17.82
C ASP A 191 12.61 0.94 16.59
N GLU A 192 11.70 -0.03 16.71
CA GLU A 192 11.26 -0.86 15.59
C GLU A 192 10.45 -0.05 14.58
N MET A 193 9.59 0.85 15.06
CA MET A 193 8.85 1.76 14.19
C MET A 193 9.78 2.76 13.50
N ALA A 194 10.81 3.23 14.17
CA ALA A 194 11.82 4.10 13.59
C ALA A 194 12.60 3.37 12.46
N LYS A 195 13.09 2.15 12.71
CA LYS A 195 13.75 1.32 11.68
C LYS A 195 12.84 1.05 10.48
N LYS A 196 11.57 0.72 10.72
CA LYS A 196 10.54 0.59 9.67
C LYS A 196 10.45 1.87 8.83
N THR A 197 10.41 3.02 9.48
CA THR A 197 10.26 4.34 8.84
C THR A 197 11.45 4.66 7.94
N VAL A 198 12.67 4.45 8.43
CA VAL A 198 13.90 4.65 7.64
C VAL A 198 13.94 3.71 6.44
N PHE A 199 13.60 2.43 6.63
CA PHE A 199 13.55 1.46 5.55
C PHE A 199 12.54 1.85 4.46
N ARG A 200 11.34 2.31 4.83
CA ARG A 200 10.34 2.79 3.87
C ARG A 200 10.83 4.02 3.11
N ARG A 201 11.55 4.93 3.76
CA ARG A 201 12.19 6.08 3.08
C ARG A 201 13.23 5.62 2.07
N ALA A 202 14.09 4.68 2.44
CA ALA A 202 15.11 4.10 1.56
C ALA A 202 14.50 3.35 0.37
N SER A 203 13.39 2.63 0.57
CA SER A 203 12.78 1.81 -0.47
C SER A 203 12.30 2.59 -1.70
N LYS A 204 12.05 3.90 -1.55
CA LYS A 204 11.70 4.81 -2.67
C LYS A 204 12.82 4.96 -3.71
N TRP A 205 14.05 4.71 -3.30
CA TRP A 205 15.23 4.84 -4.13
C TRP A 205 15.73 3.51 -4.71
N LEU A 206 15.04 2.42 -4.38
CA LEU A 206 15.41 1.09 -4.86
C LEU A 206 14.84 0.84 -6.26
N PRO A 207 15.54 0.09 -7.12
CA PRO A 207 15.07 -0.28 -8.44
C PRO A 207 13.99 -1.37 -8.33
N LEU A 208 12.79 -0.96 -7.93
CA LEU A 208 11.62 -1.84 -7.77
C LEU A 208 10.73 -1.75 -9.00
N SER A 209 9.94 -2.80 -9.25
CA SER A 209 8.93 -2.76 -10.31
C SER A 209 7.88 -1.67 -10.03
N PRO A 210 7.23 -1.12 -11.07
CA PRO A 210 6.21 -0.09 -10.91
C PRO A 210 5.09 -0.51 -9.95
N GLU A 211 4.69 -1.78 -9.97
CA GLU A 211 3.64 -2.31 -9.11
C GLU A 211 4.03 -2.26 -7.63
N ILE A 212 5.30 -2.58 -7.32
CA ILE A 212 5.83 -2.52 -5.95
C ILE A 212 5.93 -1.07 -5.49
N GLN A 213 6.43 -0.17 -6.35
CA GLN A 213 6.52 1.26 -6.04
C GLN A 213 5.14 1.85 -5.75
N GLU A 214 4.14 1.51 -6.56
CA GLU A 214 2.76 1.97 -6.38
C GLU A 214 2.15 1.42 -5.08
N ALA A 215 2.41 0.15 -4.74
CA ALA A 215 1.94 -0.44 -3.50
C ALA A 215 2.53 0.27 -2.26
N ILE A 216 3.83 0.60 -2.30
CA ILE A 216 4.50 1.35 -1.22
C ILE A 216 3.92 2.77 -1.12
N ARG A 217 3.72 3.45 -2.25
CA ARG A 217 3.15 4.81 -2.29
C ARG A 217 1.72 4.84 -1.75
N THR A 218 0.90 3.89 -2.16
CA THR A 218 -0.48 3.77 -1.71
C THR A 218 -0.57 3.54 -0.20
N ASP A 219 0.33 2.74 0.36
CA ASP A 219 0.39 2.48 1.80
C ASP A 219 0.78 3.76 2.58
N GLU A 220 1.73 4.56 2.06
CA GLU A 220 2.10 5.85 2.66
C GLU A 220 0.95 6.86 2.63
N ASP A 221 0.29 7.01 1.49
CA ASP A 221 -0.85 7.92 1.35
C ASP A 221 -1.97 7.58 2.35
N ARG A 222 -2.18 6.29 2.61
CA ARG A 222 -3.18 5.82 3.60
C ARG A 222 -2.74 6.05 5.05
N GLU A 223 -1.46 5.87 5.36
CA GLU A 223 -0.92 6.13 6.71
C GLU A 223 -1.06 7.61 7.08
N PHE A 224 -0.91 8.52 6.09
CA PHE A 224 -0.94 9.96 6.27
C PHE A 224 -2.21 10.65 5.77
N ALA A 225 -3.24 9.92 5.35
CA ALA A 225 -4.47 10.47 4.73
C ALA A 225 -5.23 11.50 5.58
N GLN A 226 -4.99 11.57 6.90
CA GLN A 226 -5.58 12.61 7.76
C GLN A 226 -4.75 13.90 7.84
N ALA A 227 -3.52 13.90 7.37
CA ALA A 227 -2.66 15.08 7.41
C ALA A 227 -2.88 16.02 6.19
N ARG A 228 -3.54 15.57 5.16
CA ARG A 228 -3.95 16.38 4.02
C ARG A 228 -5.40 16.80 4.21
N ASN A 229 -5.64 18.01 4.68
CA ASN A 229 -6.88 18.71 4.37
C ASN A 229 -6.92 18.85 2.84
N VAL A 230 -7.52 17.90 2.18
CA VAL A 230 -7.75 17.96 0.74
C VAL A 230 -8.87 18.95 0.57
N THR A 231 -8.55 20.20 0.24
CA THR A 231 -9.48 21.04 -0.51
C THR A 231 -9.94 20.17 -1.68
N PRO A 232 -11.23 19.92 -1.87
CA PRO A 232 -11.68 19.07 -2.95
C PRO A 232 -11.19 19.71 -4.25
N THR A 233 -10.19 19.11 -4.86
CA THR A 233 -9.79 19.47 -6.21
C THR A 233 -11.01 19.14 -7.05
N VAL A 234 -11.65 20.17 -7.58
CA VAL A 234 -12.71 20.05 -8.59
C VAL A 234 -12.19 19.03 -9.60
N ARG A 235 -12.92 17.93 -9.70
CA ARG A 235 -12.60 16.84 -10.64
C ARG A 235 -12.59 17.50 -12.01
N ALA A 236 -11.40 17.75 -12.57
CA ALA A 236 -11.28 18.13 -13.96
C ALA A 236 -11.92 16.99 -14.75
N GLU A 237 -13.03 17.28 -15.41
CA GLU A 237 -13.64 16.36 -16.35
C GLU A 237 -12.54 15.93 -17.32
N ALA A 238 -12.38 14.64 -17.47
CA ALA A 238 -11.38 14.07 -18.37
C ALA A 238 -11.65 14.65 -19.77
N ILE A 239 -10.81 15.57 -20.19
CA ILE A 239 -10.83 16.07 -21.59
C ILE A 239 -10.48 14.87 -22.43
N ASN A 240 -11.47 14.37 -23.19
CA ASN A 240 -11.25 13.33 -24.16
C ASN A 240 -10.38 13.90 -25.30
N PRO A 241 -9.10 13.52 -25.43
CA PRO A 241 -8.22 14.10 -26.46
C PRO A 241 -8.60 13.66 -27.88
N PHE A 242 -9.60 12.79 -28.04
CA PHE A 242 -10.09 12.28 -29.33
C PHE A 242 -11.49 12.75 -29.68
N ALA A 243 -12.05 13.76 -28.97
CA ALA A 243 -13.30 14.35 -29.40
C ALA A 243 -13.08 15.10 -30.74
N PRO A 244 -13.81 14.78 -31.82
CA PRO A 244 -13.62 15.49 -33.08
C PRO A 244 -14.05 16.94 -32.92
N MET A 245 -13.20 17.89 -33.29
CA MET A 245 -13.51 19.30 -33.40
C MET A 245 -14.51 19.48 -34.56
N LEU A 246 -15.79 19.52 -34.24
CA LEU A 246 -16.80 20.01 -35.17
C LEU A 246 -16.80 21.54 -35.13
N PRO A 247 -16.68 22.23 -36.28
CA PRO A 247 -16.75 23.70 -36.29
C PRO A 247 -18.16 24.14 -35.91
N ALA A 248 -18.24 25.10 -35.00
CA ALA A 248 -19.48 25.76 -34.60
C ALA A 248 -20.05 26.52 -35.82
N ILE A 249 -21.18 26.06 -36.36
CA ILE A 249 -21.96 26.81 -37.35
C ILE A 249 -22.64 27.93 -36.59
N GLN A 250 -22.17 29.18 -36.80
CA GLN A 250 -22.88 30.38 -36.36
C GLN A 250 -24.13 30.54 -37.21
N MET A 251 -25.30 30.33 -36.65
CA MET A 251 -26.57 30.78 -37.26
C MET A 251 -26.78 32.27 -36.92
N GLU A 252 -26.67 33.14 -37.90
CA GLU A 252 -27.13 34.50 -37.80
C GLU A 252 -28.65 34.55 -37.61
N PRO A 253 -29.20 35.40 -36.74
CA PRO A 253 -30.63 35.60 -36.62
C PRO A 253 -31.15 36.41 -37.84
N ALA A 254 -32.19 35.90 -38.46
CA ALA A 254 -32.92 36.58 -39.54
C ALA A 254 -33.47 37.92 -39.06
N GLN A 255 -33.18 38.96 -39.80
CA GLN A 255 -33.82 40.28 -39.67
C GLN A 255 -35.26 40.17 -40.21
N GLU A 256 -36.25 40.37 -39.31
CA GLU A 256 -37.61 40.67 -39.75
C GLU A 256 -37.66 42.12 -40.18
N GLY A 257 -37.91 42.31 -41.48
CA GLY A 257 -38.26 43.59 -42.02
C GLY A 257 -39.70 43.95 -41.65
N GLY A 258 -39.86 45.09 -41.01
CA GLY A 258 -41.15 45.74 -40.80
C GLY A 258 -41.33 46.85 -41.79
N GLU A 259 -42.38 46.72 -42.59
CA GLU A 259 -42.95 47.81 -43.40
C GLU A 259 -44.08 48.52 -42.68
N ALA A 260 -44.17 49.80 -43.00
CA ALA A 260 -45.23 50.82 -42.92
C ALA A 260 -45.24 51.69 -41.70
#